data_35ef2a66e37b9e0cdaf5c9065e07819a
#
_entry.id   35ef2a66e37b9e0cdaf5c9065e07819a
#
_cell.length_a   1.000
_cell.length_b   1.000
_cell.length_c   1.000
_cell.angle_alpha   90.00
_cell.angle_beta   90.00
_cell.angle_gamma   90.00
#
_symmetry.space_group_name_H-M   'P 1'
#
loop_
_entity.id
_entity.type
_entity.pdbx_description
1 polymer ?
#
loop_
_entity_poly.entity_id
_entity_poly.type
_entity_poly.pdbx_seq_one_letter_code
_entity_poly.pdbx_strand_id
1 'polypeptide(L)'
;QEKGACFIDLPEAIFDLDHPGHYLRRIKAVNITVPCVTGPYTSVPCKLTLLANRIRVDTRITPQYALTGAEDRRFEFDAGGLRSVVTSTGRDDPAGFEFNLRDERYLPFEGAGVISSWRLELPSEFRPFDYRTISDVVIHIRYTAREGGEILRDAATKKLADALKAMEVERGRAGLFRAYSGRYEFPDAWQAFAHMPGGQAGDNVLTMSITADRFPAFSNRRSVKVTRILVALVLTPDITYDDTDRVTVTLTP
;
A
#
# COMPACT_ATOMS: atom_id res chain seq x y z
N GLN A 1 -0.30 -14.13 -0.71
CA GLN A 1 0.77 -14.74 0.12
C GLN A 1 1.09 -16.18 -0.33
N GLU A 2 0.09 -17.02 -0.62
CA GLU A 2 0.31 -18.43 -0.97
C GLU A 2 1.13 -18.64 -2.26
N LYS A 3 0.96 -17.77 -3.25
CA LYS A 3 1.63 -17.87 -4.55
C LYS A 3 2.96 -17.15 -4.65
N GLY A 4 3.36 -16.41 -3.59
CA GLY A 4 4.61 -15.64 -3.56
C GLY A 4 4.70 -14.52 -4.62
N ALA A 5 3.58 -14.11 -5.22
CA ALA A 5 3.55 -13.03 -6.21
C ALA A 5 2.35 -12.11 -5.99
N CYS A 6 2.55 -10.82 -6.26
CA CYS A 6 1.47 -9.84 -6.30
C CYS A 6 1.64 -8.90 -7.50
N PHE A 7 0.50 -8.39 -7.97
CA PHE A 7 0.43 -7.37 -9.01
C PHE A 7 -0.01 -6.06 -8.39
N ILE A 8 0.59 -4.96 -8.84
CA ILE A 8 0.36 -3.64 -8.29
C ILE A 8 0.17 -2.69 -9.45
N ASP A 9 -0.97 -2.02 -9.50
CA ASP A 9 -1.28 -0.99 -10.48
C ASP A 9 -1.25 0.38 -9.84
N LEU A 10 -0.52 1.29 -10.44
CA LEU A 10 -0.38 2.67 -10.02
C LEU A 10 -1.02 3.60 -11.06
N PRO A 11 -2.33 3.82 -10.99
CA PRO A 11 -3.04 4.73 -11.89
C PRO A 11 -2.67 6.18 -11.61
N GLU A 12 -2.87 7.07 -12.58
CA GLU A 12 -2.61 8.51 -12.48
C GLU A 12 -3.28 9.13 -11.25
N ALA A 13 -4.46 8.66 -10.90
CA ALA A 13 -5.25 9.16 -9.78
C ALA A 13 -4.51 9.09 -8.41
N ILE A 14 -3.64 8.09 -8.19
CA ILE A 14 -2.85 7.99 -6.95
C ILE A 14 -1.93 9.20 -6.80
N PHE A 15 -1.28 9.62 -7.88
CA PHE A 15 -0.38 10.76 -7.89
C PHE A 15 -1.12 12.10 -7.88
N ASP A 16 -2.33 12.14 -8.42
CA ASP A 16 -3.20 13.31 -8.37
C ASP A 16 -3.76 13.57 -6.97
N LEU A 17 -3.81 12.58 -6.09
CA LEU A 17 -4.22 12.76 -4.70
C LEU A 17 -3.35 13.79 -3.97
N ASP A 18 -2.04 13.75 -4.20
CA ASP A 18 -1.08 14.66 -3.56
C ASP A 18 -0.78 15.89 -4.41
N HIS A 19 -0.66 15.69 -5.74
CA HIS A 19 -0.25 16.72 -6.69
C HIS A 19 -1.15 16.72 -7.94
N PRO A 20 -2.41 17.17 -7.82
CA PRO A 20 -3.33 17.19 -8.95
C PRO A 20 -2.84 18.13 -10.05
N GLY A 21 -2.99 17.71 -11.30
CA GLY A 21 -2.61 18.52 -12.46
C GLY A 21 -1.11 18.56 -12.79
N HIS A 22 -0.30 17.74 -12.12
CA HIS A 22 1.06 17.53 -12.54
C HIS A 22 1.13 16.54 -13.71
N TYR A 23 2.06 16.75 -14.64
CA TYR A 23 2.32 15.89 -15.80
C TYR A 23 3.82 15.65 -15.98
N LEU A 24 4.23 14.92 -17.01
CA LEU A 24 5.62 14.49 -17.25
C LEU A 24 6.22 13.81 -16.01
N ARG A 25 5.43 13.01 -15.33
CA ARG A 25 5.86 12.27 -14.15
C ARG A 25 6.77 11.12 -14.54
N ARG A 26 8.06 11.26 -14.25
CA ARG A 26 9.10 10.28 -14.55
C ARG A 26 9.74 9.76 -13.27
N ILE A 27 9.87 8.44 -13.17
CA ILE A 27 10.53 7.77 -12.05
C ILE A 27 11.99 8.20 -11.97
N LYS A 28 12.44 8.50 -10.76
CA LYS A 28 13.85 8.71 -10.41
C LYS A 28 14.43 7.48 -9.72
N ALA A 29 13.72 6.96 -8.74
CA ALA A 29 14.13 5.78 -7.99
C ALA A 29 12.91 5.03 -7.47
N VAL A 30 13.06 3.72 -7.31
CA VAL A 30 12.05 2.85 -6.68
C VAL A 30 12.72 2.07 -5.58
N ASN A 31 12.16 2.13 -4.36
CA ASN A 31 12.59 1.33 -3.23
C ASN A 31 11.41 0.47 -2.74
N ILE A 32 11.71 -0.70 -2.20
CA ILE A 32 10.70 -1.59 -1.61
C ILE A 32 11.09 -1.88 -0.18
N THR A 33 10.12 -1.80 0.70
CA THR A 33 10.21 -2.29 2.08
C THR A 33 9.21 -3.40 2.28
N VAL A 34 9.65 -4.54 2.78
CA VAL A 34 8.81 -5.70 3.09
C VAL A 34 8.89 -5.98 4.58
N PRO A 35 8.00 -5.41 5.41
CA PRO A 35 7.96 -5.70 6.83
C PRO A 35 7.58 -7.17 7.05
N CYS A 36 8.49 -7.94 7.67
CA CYS A 36 8.29 -9.36 7.94
C CYS A 36 9.17 -9.80 9.12
N VAL A 37 8.86 -10.96 9.68
CA VAL A 37 9.68 -11.59 10.73
C VAL A 37 10.54 -12.66 10.10
N THR A 38 11.86 -12.48 10.19
CA THR A 38 12.85 -13.43 9.66
C THR A 38 13.77 -13.93 10.78
N GLY A 39 14.39 -15.09 10.56
CA GLY A 39 15.46 -15.57 11.42
C GLY A 39 16.74 -14.74 11.25
N PRO A 40 17.71 -14.89 12.17
CA PRO A 40 19.00 -14.22 12.05
C PRO A 40 19.69 -14.66 10.75
N TYR A 41 20.38 -13.72 10.10
CA TYR A 41 21.08 -13.92 8.82
C TYR A 41 20.21 -14.37 7.64
N THR A 42 18.89 -14.22 7.73
CA THR A 42 17.97 -14.55 6.64
C THR A 42 17.79 -13.35 5.73
N SER A 43 18.02 -13.53 4.43
CA SER A 43 17.73 -12.53 3.41
C SER A 43 16.30 -12.67 2.90
N VAL A 44 15.70 -11.58 2.41
CA VAL A 44 14.40 -11.57 1.74
C VAL A 44 14.62 -11.36 0.24
N PRO A 45 14.89 -12.44 -0.52
CA PRO A 45 15.01 -12.32 -1.96
C PRO A 45 13.66 -11.97 -2.56
N CYS A 46 13.60 -10.92 -3.36
CA CYS A 46 12.40 -10.60 -4.14
C CYS A 46 12.78 -10.08 -5.53
N LYS A 47 11.90 -10.25 -6.48
CA LYS A 47 12.03 -9.74 -7.84
C LYS A 47 10.92 -8.74 -8.11
N LEU A 48 11.28 -7.50 -8.40
CA LEU A 48 10.36 -6.48 -8.87
C LEU A 48 10.47 -6.33 -10.38
N THR A 49 9.36 -6.43 -11.07
CA THR A 49 9.28 -6.29 -12.53
C THR A 49 8.31 -5.16 -12.89
N LEU A 50 8.77 -4.23 -13.70
CA LEU A 50 7.92 -3.23 -14.35
C LEU A 50 7.30 -3.85 -15.59
N LEU A 51 5.99 -4.07 -15.59
CA LEU A 51 5.26 -4.72 -16.69
C LEU A 51 4.87 -3.73 -17.78
N ALA A 52 4.41 -2.55 -17.38
CA ALA A 52 4.00 -1.49 -18.29
C ALA A 52 4.16 -0.14 -17.62
N ASN A 53 4.45 0.88 -18.39
CA ASN A 53 4.44 2.24 -17.88
C ASN A 53 4.01 3.25 -18.95
N ARG A 54 3.57 4.41 -18.50
CA ARG A 54 3.18 5.51 -19.37
C ARG A 54 3.39 6.86 -18.72
N ILE A 55 3.53 7.88 -19.54
CA ILE A 55 3.78 9.26 -19.14
C ILE A 55 2.74 10.13 -19.80
N ARG A 56 2.02 10.95 -19.03
CA ARG A 56 1.25 12.05 -19.61
C ARG A 56 2.24 13.12 -20.11
N VAL A 57 2.29 13.36 -21.42
CA VAL A 57 3.20 14.33 -22.04
C VAL A 57 2.53 15.63 -22.43
N ASP A 58 1.19 15.69 -22.37
CA ASP A 58 0.38 16.82 -22.81
C ASP A 58 -0.63 17.22 -21.71
N THR A 59 -0.84 18.52 -21.57
CA THR A 59 -1.77 19.11 -20.60
C THR A 59 -3.22 19.20 -21.07
N ARG A 60 -3.50 18.85 -22.32
CA ARG A 60 -4.87 18.88 -22.85
C ARG A 60 -5.78 17.91 -22.12
N ILE A 61 -7.00 18.37 -21.85
CA ILE A 61 -8.03 17.59 -21.16
C ILE A 61 -9.12 17.03 -22.08
N THR A 62 -9.08 17.35 -23.36
CA THR A 62 -10.04 16.88 -24.38
C THR A 62 -9.56 15.57 -25.02
N PRO A 63 -10.45 14.60 -25.30
CA PRO A 63 -11.90 14.61 -25.08
C PRO A 63 -12.34 14.43 -23.60
N GLN A 64 -11.46 13.92 -22.74
CA GLN A 64 -11.66 13.78 -21.30
C GLN A 64 -10.32 13.74 -20.57
N TYR A 65 -10.30 13.92 -19.23
CA TYR A 65 -9.06 13.89 -18.43
C TYR A 65 -8.35 12.53 -18.52
N ALA A 66 -9.08 11.45 -18.32
CA ALA A 66 -8.53 10.10 -18.32
C ALA A 66 -8.05 9.68 -19.72
N LEU A 67 -7.16 8.69 -19.74
CA LEU A 67 -6.72 8.02 -20.97
C LEU A 67 -7.91 7.48 -21.76
N THR A 68 -7.94 7.75 -23.06
CA THR A 68 -9.06 7.34 -23.97
C THR A 68 -8.76 6.07 -24.76
N GLY A 69 -7.54 5.59 -24.78
CA GLY A 69 -7.14 4.38 -25.51
C GLY A 69 -5.64 4.38 -25.82
N ALA A 70 -5.19 3.36 -26.53
CA ALA A 70 -3.77 3.18 -26.86
C ALA A 70 -3.20 4.27 -27.78
N GLU A 71 -4.06 4.90 -28.62
CA GLU A 71 -3.65 5.95 -29.57
C GLU A 71 -3.74 7.37 -29.00
N ASP A 72 -4.00 7.49 -27.69
CA ASP A 72 -4.10 8.80 -27.05
C ASP A 72 -2.74 9.49 -26.99
N ARG A 73 -2.51 10.43 -27.91
CA ARG A 73 -1.24 11.16 -28.06
C ARG A 73 -0.88 12.05 -26.87
N ARG A 74 -1.77 12.20 -25.89
CA ARG A 74 -1.46 12.88 -24.63
C ARG A 74 -0.61 12.02 -23.70
N PHE A 75 -0.52 10.73 -24.01
CA PHE A 75 0.26 9.77 -23.24
C PHE A 75 1.30 9.11 -24.14
N GLU A 76 2.49 9.03 -23.63
CA GLU A 76 3.59 8.26 -24.21
C GLU A 76 3.66 6.91 -23.47
N PHE A 77 3.68 5.85 -24.27
CA PHE A 77 3.85 4.49 -23.76
C PHE A 77 5.31 4.10 -23.95
N ASP A 78 5.98 3.71 -22.87
CA ASP A 78 7.30 3.14 -22.99
C ASP A 78 7.17 1.65 -23.36
N ALA A 79 7.43 1.37 -24.63
CA ALA A 79 7.53 0.02 -25.17
C ALA A 79 8.89 -0.64 -24.85
N GLY A 80 9.70 -0.01 -23.99
CA GLY A 80 10.95 -0.57 -23.50
C GLY A 80 10.71 -1.93 -22.83
N GLY A 81 11.60 -2.89 -23.08
CA GLY A 81 11.43 -4.27 -22.59
C GLY A 81 11.23 -4.36 -21.07
N LEU A 82 10.74 -5.50 -20.62
CA LEU A 82 10.54 -5.81 -19.21
C LEU A 82 11.81 -5.49 -18.41
N ARG A 83 11.71 -4.51 -17.52
CA ARG A 83 12.79 -4.14 -16.61
C ARG A 83 12.54 -4.84 -15.28
N SER A 84 13.50 -5.62 -14.80
CA SER A 84 13.37 -6.30 -13.52
C SER A 84 14.63 -6.15 -12.68
N VAL A 85 14.44 -6.11 -11.37
CA VAL A 85 15.51 -6.11 -10.37
C VAL A 85 15.27 -7.23 -9.40
N VAL A 86 16.33 -7.97 -9.10
CA VAL A 86 16.33 -9.01 -8.06
C VAL A 86 17.13 -8.48 -6.87
N THR A 87 16.62 -8.72 -5.69
CA THR A 87 17.24 -8.28 -4.46
C THR A 87 17.58 -9.48 -3.59
N SER A 88 18.68 -9.39 -2.86
CA SER A 88 19.11 -10.47 -1.98
C SER A 88 19.72 -10.00 -0.64
N THR A 89 19.70 -8.72 -0.32
CA THR A 89 20.41 -8.22 0.88
C THR A 89 19.45 -7.86 2.01
N GLY A 90 19.53 -8.63 3.11
CA GLY A 90 19.12 -8.16 4.43
C GLY A 90 20.33 -7.46 5.09
N ARG A 91 20.21 -6.22 5.46
CA ARG A 91 21.24 -5.47 6.19
C ARG A 91 20.60 -4.78 7.40
N ASP A 92 21.05 -5.23 8.57
CA ASP A 92 21.12 -4.54 9.87
C ASP A 92 19.91 -3.76 10.43
N ASP A 93 18.66 -3.99 9.98
CA ASP A 93 17.48 -3.47 10.66
C ASP A 93 16.51 -4.59 11.01
N PRO A 94 16.25 -4.85 12.31
CA PRO A 94 15.35 -5.93 12.74
C PRO A 94 13.89 -5.72 12.38
N ALA A 95 13.50 -4.56 11.86
CA ALA A 95 12.11 -4.21 11.61
C ALA A 95 11.71 -4.03 10.13
N GLY A 96 12.65 -4.08 9.19
CA GLY A 96 12.31 -3.91 7.77
C GLY A 96 13.50 -4.06 6.83
N PHE A 97 13.25 -4.59 5.64
CA PHE A 97 14.23 -4.64 4.56
C PHE A 97 14.03 -3.44 3.66
N GLU A 98 14.95 -2.47 3.75
CA GLU A 98 14.96 -1.32 2.85
C GLU A 98 15.87 -1.59 1.66
N PHE A 99 15.28 -1.48 0.48
CA PHE A 99 16.00 -1.57 -0.78
C PHE A 99 16.50 -0.18 -1.18
N ASN A 100 17.73 0.13 -0.84
CA ASN A 100 18.34 1.40 -1.15
C ASN A 100 19.36 1.23 -2.28
N LEU A 101 18.93 1.48 -3.53
CA LEU A 101 19.83 1.62 -4.67
C LEU A 101 20.53 2.98 -4.59
N ARG A 102 21.58 3.08 -3.77
CA ARG A 102 22.36 4.33 -3.57
C ARG A 102 23.23 4.69 -4.77
N ASP A 103 23.45 3.78 -5.69
CA ASP A 103 24.24 4.08 -6.90
C ASP A 103 23.33 4.65 -7.98
N GLU A 104 23.33 5.98 -8.09
CA GLU A 104 22.53 6.72 -9.07
C GLU A 104 22.82 6.33 -10.53
N ARG A 105 23.91 5.61 -10.80
CA ARG A 105 24.33 5.20 -12.13
C ARG A 105 23.58 3.98 -12.69
N TYR A 106 22.83 3.25 -11.86
CA TYR A 106 22.18 2.00 -12.23
C TYR A 106 20.74 1.87 -11.70
N LEU A 107 19.95 2.95 -11.84
CA LEU A 107 18.55 2.91 -11.48
C LEU A 107 17.73 2.26 -12.60
N PRO A 108 17.33 0.98 -12.48
CA PRO A 108 16.78 0.22 -13.61
C PRO A 108 15.46 0.77 -14.15
N PHE A 109 14.78 1.59 -13.37
CA PHE A 109 13.49 2.17 -13.71
C PHE A 109 13.55 3.68 -13.96
N GLU A 110 14.75 4.28 -13.94
CA GLU A 110 14.89 5.71 -14.16
C GLU A 110 14.35 6.12 -15.53
N GLY A 111 13.61 7.24 -15.55
CA GLY A 111 12.99 7.78 -16.74
C GLY A 111 11.67 7.14 -17.15
N ALA A 112 11.31 5.97 -16.58
CA ALA A 112 10.01 5.33 -16.83
C ALA A 112 8.85 6.18 -16.28
N GLY A 113 7.66 5.99 -16.84
CA GLY A 113 6.45 6.66 -16.37
C GLY A 113 5.99 6.12 -15.01
N VAL A 114 5.47 7.02 -14.15
CA VAL A 114 4.93 6.60 -12.84
C VAL A 114 3.57 5.92 -12.96
N ILE A 115 2.79 6.20 -14.02
CA ILE A 115 1.56 5.47 -14.29
C ILE A 115 1.98 4.09 -14.78
N SER A 116 1.90 3.08 -13.92
CA SER A 116 2.65 1.84 -14.16
C SER A 116 1.99 0.63 -13.51
N SER A 117 2.31 -0.55 -14.06
CA SER A 117 1.92 -1.84 -13.52
C SER A 117 3.16 -2.64 -13.18
N TRP A 118 3.14 -3.25 -12.01
CA TRP A 118 4.27 -3.96 -11.43
C TRP A 118 3.90 -5.37 -11.04
N ARG A 119 4.89 -6.24 -11.04
CA ARG A 119 4.83 -7.57 -10.47
C ARG A 119 5.96 -7.75 -9.48
N LEU A 120 5.61 -8.06 -8.24
CA LEU A 120 6.53 -8.46 -7.19
C LEU A 120 6.45 -9.97 -7.01
N GLU A 121 7.59 -10.64 -6.99
CA GLU A 121 7.70 -12.09 -6.83
C GLU A 121 8.69 -12.43 -5.71
N LEU A 122 8.28 -13.33 -4.85
CA LEU A 122 9.11 -13.99 -3.86
C LEU A 122 9.39 -15.42 -4.33
N PRO A 123 10.56 -16.02 -4.02
CA PRO A 123 10.85 -17.39 -4.38
C PRO A 123 9.77 -18.36 -3.87
N SER A 124 9.27 -19.21 -4.75
CA SER A 124 8.26 -20.22 -4.40
C SER A 124 8.88 -21.56 -4.00
N GLU A 125 9.99 -21.93 -4.62
CA GLU A 125 10.66 -23.21 -4.44
C GLU A 125 11.44 -23.27 -3.13
N PHE A 126 12.11 -22.18 -2.77
CA PHE A 126 12.85 -22.06 -1.52
C PHE A 126 12.34 -20.84 -0.74
N ARG A 127 11.67 -21.11 0.39
CA ARG A 127 11.14 -20.10 1.28
C ARG A 127 12.09 -19.93 2.48
N PRO A 128 12.91 -18.88 2.52
CA PRO A 128 13.87 -18.70 3.59
C PRO A 128 13.23 -18.35 4.94
N PHE A 129 11.96 -17.92 4.94
CA PHE A 129 11.18 -17.62 6.14
C PHE A 129 9.67 -17.86 5.88
N ASP A 130 8.86 -17.77 6.92
CA ASP A 130 7.41 -17.92 6.79
C ASP A 130 6.77 -16.66 6.15
N TYR A 131 6.32 -16.74 4.92
CA TYR A 131 5.71 -15.64 4.18
C TYR A 131 4.39 -15.13 4.81
N ARG A 132 3.80 -15.87 5.75
CA ARG A 132 2.64 -15.40 6.51
C ARG A 132 2.99 -14.29 7.49
N THR A 133 4.28 -14.12 7.82
CA THR A 133 4.76 -13.02 8.65
C THR A 133 4.87 -11.70 7.89
N ILE A 134 4.75 -11.70 6.57
CA ILE A 134 4.74 -10.48 5.77
C ILE A 134 3.46 -9.71 6.09
N SER A 135 3.60 -8.56 6.71
CA SER A 135 2.49 -7.69 7.06
C SER A 135 2.06 -6.79 5.90
N ASP A 136 3.03 -6.31 5.12
CA ASP A 136 2.77 -5.37 4.01
C ASP A 136 3.89 -5.43 2.96
N VAL A 137 3.69 -4.73 1.84
CA VAL A 137 4.70 -4.40 0.86
C VAL A 137 4.60 -2.92 0.54
N VAL A 138 5.59 -2.16 0.95
CA VAL A 138 5.62 -0.70 0.78
C VAL A 138 6.53 -0.36 -0.39
N ILE A 139 5.98 0.27 -1.42
CA ILE A 139 6.73 0.75 -2.59
C ILE A 139 6.94 2.26 -2.44
N HIS A 140 8.19 2.68 -2.38
CA HIS A 140 8.59 4.08 -2.37
C HIS A 140 9.01 4.48 -3.77
N ILE A 141 8.28 5.40 -4.39
CA ILE A 141 8.60 5.92 -5.71
C ILE A 141 9.00 7.38 -5.59
N ARG A 142 10.23 7.69 -5.95
CA ARG A 142 10.69 9.07 -6.17
C ARG A 142 10.53 9.39 -7.64
N TYR A 143 9.92 10.52 -7.94
CA TYR A 143 9.69 10.94 -9.32
C TYR A 143 9.85 12.45 -9.49
N THR A 144 10.07 12.87 -10.72
CA THR A 144 9.98 14.27 -11.16
C THR A 144 8.68 14.49 -11.89
N ALA A 145 8.15 15.71 -11.82
CA ALA A 145 6.95 16.12 -12.53
C ALA A 145 7.03 17.60 -12.91
N ARG A 146 6.14 18.04 -13.78
CA ARG A 146 5.90 19.45 -14.10
C ARG A 146 4.48 19.82 -13.78
N GLU A 147 4.26 21.04 -13.32
CA GLU A 147 2.93 21.60 -13.16
C GLU A 147 2.31 21.88 -14.53
N GLY A 148 1.08 21.41 -14.75
CA GLY A 148 0.35 21.51 -16.02
C GLY A 148 -0.63 22.67 -16.10
N GLY A 149 -0.66 23.53 -15.08
CA GLY A 149 -1.55 24.68 -14.98
C GLY A 149 -2.92 24.36 -14.40
N GLU A 150 -3.70 25.41 -14.22
CA GLU A 150 -4.97 25.38 -13.50
C GLU A 150 -6.01 24.44 -14.15
N ILE A 151 -6.12 24.50 -15.49
CA ILE A 151 -7.09 23.68 -16.25
C ILE A 151 -6.86 22.19 -16.00
N LEU A 152 -5.61 21.74 -16.06
CA LEU A 152 -5.28 20.33 -15.81
C LEU A 152 -5.50 19.96 -14.36
N ARG A 153 -5.16 20.84 -13.41
CA ARG A 153 -5.37 20.64 -11.97
C ARG A 153 -6.85 20.48 -11.62
N ASP A 154 -7.70 21.35 -12.16
CA ASP A 154 -9.13 21.31 -11.90
C ASP A 154 -9.77 20.05 -12.48
N ALA A 155 -9.36 19.64 -13.69
CA ALA A 155 -9.81 18.40 -14.31
C ALA A 155 -9.37 17.16 -13.49
N ALA A 156 -8.14 17.12 -12.99
CA ALA A 156 -7.64 16.09 -12.10
C ALA A 156 -8.44 16.00 -10.80
N THR A 157 -8.66 17.16 -10.16
CA THR A 157 -9.42 17.26 -8.90
C THR A 157 -10.85 16.78 -9.09
N LYS A 158 -11.49 17.19 -10.18
CA LYS A 158 -12.86 16.74 -10.52
C LYS A 158 -12.90 15.23 -10.72
N LYS A 159 -11.95 14.68 -11.50
CA LYS A 159 -11.87 13.23 -11.74
C LYS A 159 -11.69 12.44 -10.46
N LEU A 160 -10.86 12.92 -9.53
CA LEU A 160 -10.68 12.32 -8.20
C LEU A 160 -11.98 12.34 -7.38
N ALA A 161 -12.68 13.49 -7.36
CA ALA A 161 -13.94 13.62 -6.64
C ALA A 161 -14.98 12.64 -7.19
N ASP A 162 -15.07 12.52 -8.51
CA ASP A 162 -16.00 11.59 -9.17
C ASP A 162 -15.65 10.13 -8.87
N ALA A 163 -14.35 9.78 -8.87
CA ALA A 163 -13.87 8.43 -8.52
C ALA A 163 -14.20 8.07 -7.07
N LEU A 164 -13.96 8.98 -6.12
CA LEU A 164 -14.30 8.77 -4.72
C LEU A 164 -15.80 8.58 -4.51
N LYS A 165 -16.63 9.41 -5.16
CA LYS A 165 -18.08 9.25 -5.11
C LYS A 165 -18.54 7.91 -5.71
N ALA A 166 -17.95 7.48 -6.82
CA ALA A 166 -18.27 6.19 -7.43
C ALA A 166 -17.95 5.03 -6.48
N MET A 167 -16.81 5.08 -5.78
CA MET A 167 -16.42 4.08 -4.77
C MET A 167 -17.41 4.03 -3.60
N GLU A 168 -17.92 5.18 -3.15
CA GLU A 168 -18.93 5.26 -2.08
C GLU A 168 -20.25 4.59 -2.53
N VAL A 169 -20.68 4.82 -3.76
CA VAL A 169 -21.90 4.24 -4.32
C VAL A 169 -21.77 2.73 -4.53
N GLU A 170 -20.67 2.28 -5.12
CA GLU A 170 -20.42 0.86 -5.43
C GLU A 170 -20.37 0.00 -4.16
N ARG A 171 -19.86 0.54 -3.07
CA ARG A 171 -19.76 -0.15 -1.77
C ARG A 171 -20.99 0.00 -0.86
N GLY A 172 -22.10 0.48 -1.39
CA GLY A 172 -23.39 0.44 -0.72
C GLY A 172 -23.51 1.33 0.52
N ARG A 173 -23.14 2.58 0.46
CA ARG A 173 -23.35 3.64 1.47
C ARG A 173 -22.40 3.64 2.68
N ALA A 174 -21.40 2.82 2.73
CA ALA A 174 -20.63 2.70 3.96
C ALA A 174 -19.34 3.52 3.99
N GLY A 175 -19.06 4.32 2.95
CA GLY A 175 -17.80 5.07 2.87
C GLY A 175 -16.60 4.18 2.58
N LEU A 176 -15.41 4.67 2.87
CA LEU A 176 -14.18 3.91 2.75
C LEU A 176 -13.95 3.07 4.00
N PHE A 177 -13.48 1.84 3.82
CA PHE A 177 -13.13 0.96 4.92
C PHE A 177 -11.61 0.82 5.05
N ARG A 178 -11.14 0.84 6.29
CA ARG A 178 -9.81 0.40 6.67
C ARG A 178 -9.94 -0.73 7.67
N ALA A 179 -9.42 -1.89 7.35
CA ALA A 179 -9.33 -3.01 8.29
C ALA A 179 -7.98 -2.94 9.01
N TYR A 180 -8.01 -3.22 10.31
CA TYR A 180 -6.82 -3.34 11.15
C TYR A 180 -6.82 -4.73 11.76
N SER A 181 -5.67 -5.39 11.73
CA SER A 181 -5.46 -6.63 12.45
C SER A 181 -4.80 -6.34 13.79
N GLY A 182 -5.48 -6.68 14.90
CA GLY A 182 -4.91 -6.54 16.24
C GLY A 182 -3.58 -7.30 16.36
N ARG A 183 -3.51 -8.50 15.80
CA ARG A 183 -2.31 -9.34 15.87
C ARG A 183 -1.14 -8.84 15.04
N TYR A 184 -1.40 -8.34 13.83
CA TYR A 184 -0.32 -8.01 12.89
C TYR A 184 0.04 -6.53 12.85
N GLU A 185 -0.89 -5.65 13.16
CA GLU A 185 -0.66 -4.21 13.14
C GLU A 185 -0.42 -3.61 14.53
N PHE A 186 -0.74 -4.36 15.59
CA PHE A 186 -0.51 -3.98 16.99
C PHE A 186 0.16 -5.12 17.77
N PRO A 187 1.33 -5.62 17.32
CA PRO A 187 1.92 -6.84 17.87
C PRO A 187 2.23 -6.75 19.36
N ASP A 188 2.70 -5.61 19.85
CA ASP A 188 3.01 -5.43 21.28
C ASP A 188 1.75 -5.48 22.15
N ALA A 189 0.69 -4.78 21.73
CA ALA A 189 -0.59 -4.81 22.42
C ALA A 189 -1.23 -6.20 22.36
N TRP A 190 -1.11 -6.87 21.22
CA TRP A 190 -1.60 -8.24 21.06
C TRP A 190 -0.84 -9.23 21.93
N GLN A 191 0.48 -9.12 22.02
CA GLN A 191 1.29 -9.99 22.86
C GLN A 191 0.98 -9.80 24.34
N ALA A 192 0.86 -8.56 24.80
CA ALA A 192 0.45 -8.24 26.16
C ALA A 192 -0.94 -8.82 26.48
N PHE A 193 -1.90 -8.71 25.55
CA PHE A 193 -3.23 -9.28 25.67
C PHE A 193 -3.22 -10.83 25.72
N ALA A 194 -2.42 -11.47 24.85
CA ALA A 194 -2.39 -12.92 24.70
C ALA A 194 -1.57 -13.65 25.78
N HIS A 195 -0.63 -12.97 26.41
CA HIS A 195 0.35 -13.56 27.35
C HIS A 195 0.31 -12.88 28.72
N MET A 196 -0.86 -12.55 29.23
CA MET A 196 -0.97 -12.02 30.58
C MET A 196 -0.44 -13.02 31.61
N PRO A 197 0.51 -12.65 32.49
CA PRO A 197 0.98 -13.51 33.54
C PRO A 197 -0.12 -13.64 34.60
N GLY A 198 -0.54 -14.88 34.85
CA GLY A 198 -1.24 -15.17 36.10
C GLY A 198 -2.59 -15.82 36.09
N GLY A 199 -3.09 -16.33 34.96
CA GLY A 199 -4.24 -17.29 35.00
C GLY A 199 -5.50 -16.87 35.76
N GLN A 200 -5.60 -15.63 36.16
CA GLN A 200 -6.86 -15.11 36.70
C GLN A 200 -7.73 -14.71 35.52
N ALA A 201 -8.95 -15.23 35.50
CA ALA A 201 -10.02 -14.74 34.64
C ALA A 201 -10.33 -13.29 35.05
N GLY A 202 -9.49 -12.38 34.59
CA GLY A 202 -9.61 -10.95 34.77
C GLY A 202 -9.66 -10.32 33.39
N ASP A 203 -10.26 -9.19 33.30
CA ASP A 203 -10.54 -8.46 32.06
C ASP A 203 -9.29 -8.27 31.19
N ASN A 204 -9.03 -9.21 30.29
CA ASN A 204 -7.98 -9.05 29.29
C ASN A 204 -8.35 -7.89 28.39
N VAL A 205 -7.58 -6.82 28.44
CA VAL A 205 -7.83 -5.60 27.66
C VAL A 205 -6.84 -5.50 26.51
N LEU A 206 -7.34 -5.48 25.30
CA LEU A 206 -6.56 -5.15 24.10
C LEU A 206 -6.77 -3.68 23.76
N THR A 207 -5.76 -2.86 23.99
CA THR A 207 -5.79 -1.43 23.63
C THR A 207 -5.10 -1.20 22.31
N MET A 208 -5.83 -0.64 21.33
CA MET A 208 -5.32 -0.31 20.00
C MET A 208 -5.46 1.19 19.76
N SER A 209 -4.34 1.89 19.62
CA SER A 209 -4.33 3.31 19.29
C SER A 209 -4.35 3.50 17.78
N ILE A 210 -5.46 4.03 17.25
CA ILE A 210 -5.63 4.31 15.82
C ILE A 210 -5.34 5.79 15.59
N THR A 211 -4.10 6.10 15.28
CA THR A 211 -3.59 7.46 15.03
C THR A 211 -3.73 7.85 13.55
N ALA A 212 -3.59 9.12 13.23
CA ALA A 212 -3.80 9.64 11.87
C ALA A 212 -2.87 9.02 10.82
N ASP A 213 -1.65 8.64 11.22
CA ASP A 213 -0.65 7.98 10.38
C ASP A 213 -1.03 6.55 9.96
N ARG A 214 -1.97 5.93 10.67
CA ARG A 214 -2.49 4.59 10.33
C ARG A 214 -3.56 4.61 9.25
N PHE A 215 -4.06 5.78 8.90
CA PHE A 215 -4.95 5.93 7.76
C PHE A 215 -4.15 6.03 6.46
N PRO A 216 -4.77 5.70 5.31
CA PRO A 216 -4.11 5.83 4.02
C PRO A 216 -3.53 7.24 3.78
N ALA A 217 -2.38 7.33 3.13
CA ALA A 217 -1.65 8.59 2.92
C ALA A 217 -2.49 9.70 2.27
N PHE A 218 -3.47 9.35 1.43
CA PHE A 218 -4.38 10.32 0.82
C PHE A 218 -5.30 11.02 1.83
N SER A 219 -5.43 10.50 3.05
CA SER A 219 -6.22 11.13 4.12
C SER A 219 -5.43 12.16 4.94
N ASN A 220 -4.10 12.17 4.89
CA ASN A 220 -3.24 12.99 5.75
C ASN A 220 -3.48 14.51 5.66
N ARG A 221 -4.04 14.98 4.56
CA ARG A 221 -4.37 16.41 4.36
C ARG A 221 -5.87 16.69 4.35
N ARG A 222 -6.68 15.75 4.84
CA ARG A 222 -8.14 15.82 4.81
C ARG A 222 -8.72 15.52 6.17
N SER A 223 -9.89 16.07 6.44
CA SER A 223 -10.64 15.71 7.65
C SER A 223 -11.23 14.31 7.47
N VAL A 224 -10.82 13.39 8.32
CA VAL A 224 -11.34 12.03 8.38
C VAL A 224 -12.40 11.95 9.48
N LYS A 225 -13.60 11.50 9.12
CA LYS A 225 -14.68 11.24 10.07
C LYS A 225 -14.96 9.76 10.12
N VAL A 226 -14.73 9.14 11.27
CA VAL A 226 -15.10 7.75 11.53
C VAL A 226 -16.60 7.71 11.82
N THR A 227 -17.35 7.02 10.97
CA THR A 227 -18.82 6.88 11.10
C THR A 227 -19.25 5.55 11.68
N ARG A 228 -18.40 4.52 11.56
CA ARG A 228 -18.67 3.18 12.06
C ARG A 228 -17.39 2.44 12.36
N ILE A 229 -17.39 1.68 13.46
CA ILE A 229 -16.35 0.73 13.82
C ILE A 229 -17.00 -0.64 13.88
N LEU A 230 -16.39 -1.62 13.22
CA LEU A 230 -16.79 -3.02 13.25
C LEU A 230 -15.65 -3.81 13.88
N VAL A 231 -15.95 -4.58 14.89
CA VAL A 231 -14.99 -5.49 15.52
C VAL A 231 -15.36 -6.90 15.11
N ALA A 232 -14.42 -7.61 14.50
CA ALA A 232 -14.56 -9.01 14.14
C ALA A 232 -13.59 -9.83 14.99
N LEU A 233 -14.11 -10.82 15.71
CA LEU A 233 -13.33 -11.78 16.48
C LEU A 233 -13.26 -13.09 15.71
N VAL A 234 -12.04 -13.57 15.50
CA VAL A 234 -11.80 -14.91 14.96
C VAL A 234 -11.49 -15.80 16.15
N LEU A 235 -12.45 -16.64 16.50
CA LEU A 235 -12.36 -17.56 17.63
C LEU A 235 -11.50 -18.77 17.25
N THR A 236 -10.83 -19.35 18.22
CA THR A 236 -10.06 -20.59 18.03
C THR A 236 -11.04 -21.77 17.89
N PRO A 237 -10.93 -22.61 16.86
CA PRO A 237 -11.92 -23.66 16.59
C PRO A 237 -12.08 -24.71 17.69
N ASP A 238 -11.08 -24.87 18.55
CA ASP A 238 -11.03 -25.90 19.58
C ASP A 238 -11.56 -25.46 20.96
N ILE A 239 -12.08 -24.22 21.05
CA ILE A 239 -12.58 -23.66 22.32
C ILE A 239 -14.09 -23.51 22.22
N THR A 240 -14.79 -24.09 23.22
CA THR A 240 -16.23 -23.88 23.37
C THR A 240 -16.46 -22.56 24.10
N TYR A 241 -17.26 -21.70 23.51
CA TYR A 241 -17.67 -20.43 24.11
C TYR A 241 -19.06 -20.59 24.72
N ASP A 242 -19.26 -20.03 25.92
CA ASP A 242 -20.52 -20.01 26.62
C ASP A 242 -21.29 -18.72 26.28
N ASP A 243 -22.61 -18.74 26.44
CA ASP A 243 -23.49 -17.57 26.29
C ASP A 243 -23.18 -16.45 27.31
N THR A 244 -22.39 -16.76 28.33
CA THR A 244 -21.91 -15.81 29.34
C THR A 244 -20.62 -15.10 28.94
N ASP A 245 -19.89 -15.61 27.93
CA ASP A 245 -18.67 -15.01 27.47
C ASP A 245 -19.00 -13.68 26.75
N ARG A 246 -18.47 -12.58 27.26
CA ARG A 246 -18.74 -11.24 26.76
C ARG A 246 -17.46 -10.54 26.34
N VAL A 247 -17.53 -9.86 25.20
CA VAL A 247 -16.49 -8.92 24.76
C VAL A 247 -17.05 -7.50 24.84
N THR A 248 -16.41 -6.67 25.64
CA THR A 248 -16.76 -5.27 25.78
C THR A 248 -15.80 -4.42 24.93
N VAL A 249 -16.33 -3.56 24.09
CA VAL A 249 -15.54 -2.62 23.30
C VAL A 249 -15.75 -1.21 23.83
N THR A 250 -14.69 -0.60 24.34
CA THR A 250 -14.71 0.79 24.82
C THR A 250 -13.98 1.67 23.83
N LEU A 251 -14.61 2.73 23.37
CA LEU A 251 -14.02 3.73 22.50
C LEU A 251 -13.69 4.96 23.33
N THR A 252 -12.42 5.34 23.33
CA THR A 252 -11.96 6.61 23.93
C THR A 252 -11.59 7.57 22.79
N PRO A 253 -12.09 8.83 22.84
CA PRO A 253 -11.84 9.83 21.81
C PRO A 253 -10.36 10.28 21.74
#